data_651b1338b72c87467e087f4d3a022eda
#
_entry.id   651b1338b72c87467e087f4d3a022eda
#
_cell.length_a   1.000
_cell.length_b   1.000
_cell.length_c   1.000
_cell.angle_alpha   90.00
_cell.angle_beta   90.00
_cell.angle_gamma   90.00
#
_symmetry.space_group_name_H-M   'P 1'
#
loop_
_entity.id
_entity.type
_entity.pdbx_description
1 polymer ?
#
loop_
_entity_poly.entity_id
_entity_poly.type
_entity_poly.pdbx_seq_one_letter_code
_entity_poly.pdbx_strand_id
1 'polypeptide(L)'
;MSEEFKIEIVNPEKSFLSKEDVTEVIIPAFEGEMGILKDHISIISFLKPGIITIHAKSGEEKFYVEDGIVEFKNNNLSVLTSSIFNLKEIEKGKLQDLLKAAEEETNKPEINDQSKYLVDQKIEVLKSLN
;
A
#
# COMPACT_ATOMS: atom_id res chain seq x y z
N MET A 1 -8.86 -19.54 -20.10
CA MET A 1 -7.50 -19.18 -19.68
C MET A 1 -7.53 -18.27 -18.47
N SER A 2 -6.67 -18.55 -17.54
CA SER A 2 -6.59 -17.75 -16.32
C SER A 2 -5.85 -16.44 -16.60
N GLU A 3 -6.43 -15.32 -16.16
CA GLU A 3 -5.76 -14.03 -16.16
C GLU A 3 -5.25 -13.68 -14.76
N GLU A 4 -5.01 -14.71 -14.00
CA GLU A 4 -4.60 -14.59 -12.61
C GLU A 4 -3.09 -14.58 -12.46
N PHE A 5 -2.65 -13.86 -11.43
CA PHE A 5 -1.25 -13.88 -11.02
C PHE A 5 -1.19 -13.94 -9.49
N LYS A 6 0.02 -14.03 -8.98
CA LYS A 6 0.24 -14.19 -7.54
C LYS A 6 0.67 -12.87 -6.92
N ILE A 7 0.15 -12.59 -5.72
CA ILE A 7 0.65 -11.52 -4.86
C ILE A 7 1.09 -12.10 -3.53
N GLU A 8 2.21 -11.58 -3.03
CA GLU A 8 2.68 -11.87 -1.69
C GLU A 8 3.03 -10.55 -1.03
N ILE A 9 2.48 -10.32 0.16
CA ILE A 9 2.81 -9.15 0.96
C ILE A 9 3.52 -9.64 2.21
N VAL A 10 4.71 -9.12 2.45
CA VAL A 10 5.58 -9.53 3.55
C VAL A 10 5.94 -8.29 4.37
N ASN A 11 5.84 -8.40 5.69
CA ASN A 11 6.47 -7.42 6.57
C ASN A 11 7.69 -8.08 7.21
N PRO A 12 8.57 -7.32 7.91
CA PRO A 12 9.82 -7.87 8.40
C PRO A 12 9.69 -9.06 9.34
N GLU A 13 8.53 -9.25 9.95
CA GLU A 13 8.35 -10.31 10.95
C GLU A 13 7.66 -11.55 10.41
N LYS A 14 6.84 -11.40 9.34
CA LYS A 14 6.06 -12.53 8.82
C LYS A 14 5.45 -12.23 7.47
N SER A 15 4.98 -13.30 6.80
CA SER A 15 4.13 -13.15 5.63
C SER A 15 2.78 -12.61 6.09
N PHE A 16 2.33 -11.52 5.47
CA PHE A 16 1.07 -10.87 5.80
C PHE A 16 -0.08 -11.42 4.96
N LEU A 17 0.16 -11.65 3.68
CA LEU A 17 -0.85 -12.11 2.74
C LEU A 17 -0.20 -12.88 1.60
N SER A 18 -0.88 -13.92 1.12
CA SER A 18 -0.48 -14.62 -0.11
C SER A 18 -1.75 -15.04 -0.83
N LYS A 19 -1.88 -14.66 -2.12
CA LYS A 19 -3.02 -15.00 -2.96
C LYS A 19 -2.56 -15.35 -4.37
N GLU A 20 -3.22 -16.33 -4.99
CA GLU A 20 -2.88 -16.77 -6.34
C GLU A 20 -3.97 -16.48 -7.37
N ASP A 21 -5.15 -16.04 -6.92
CA ASP A 21 -6.29 -15.77 -7.81
C ASP A 21 -6.48 -14.28 -8.11
N VAL A 22 -5.38 -13.54 -8.13
CA VAL A 22 -5.41 -12.08 -8.30
C VAL A 22 -5.55 -11.72 -9.77
N THR A 23 -6.47 -10.81 -10.07
CA THR A 23 -6.71 -10.33 -11.43
C THR A 23 -6.17 -8.93 -11.68
N GLU A 24 -6.08 -8.11 -10.64
CA GLU A 24 -5.52 -6.76 -10.74
C GLU A 24 -5.09 -6.28 -9.36
N VAL A 25 -3.98 -5.53 -9.31
CA VAL A 25 -3.57 -4.84 -8.10
C VAL A 25 -3.30 -3.38 -8.45
N ILE A 26 -3.86 -2.46 -7.66
CA ILE A 26 -3.59 -1.03 -7.82
C ILE A 26 -2.72 -0.63 -6.64
N ILE A 27 -1.57 -0.02 -6.92
CA ILE A 27 -0.60 0.37 -5.90
C ILE A 27 -0.35 1.87 -5.91
N PRO A 28 -0.07 2.48 -4.75
CA PRO A 28 0.30 3.89 -4.66
C PRO A 28 1.81 4.04 -4.84
N ALA A 29 2.27 3.96 -6.09
CA ALA A 29 3.69 4.10 -6.41
C ALA A 29 4.12 5.57 -6.32
N PHE A 30 5.43 5.82 -6.12
CA PHE A 30 5.94 7.19 -6.03
C PHE A 30 5.60 8.02 -7.27
N GLU A 31 5.62 7.41 -8.45
CA GLU A 31 5.33 8.08 -9.71
C GLU A 31 3.85 8.36 -9.89
N GLY A 32 3.00 7.75 -9.08
CA GLY A 32 1.55 7.84 -9.17
C GLY A 32 0.91 6.48 -9.00
N GLU A 33 -0.41 6.46 -9.00
CA GLU A 33 -1.16 5.21 -8.88
C GLU A 33 -0.90 4.33 -10.10
N MET A 34 -0.62 3.06 -9.86
CA MET A 34 -0.28 2.10 -10.92
C MET A 34 -1.12 0.85 -10.81
N GLY A 35 -1.74 0.44 -11.91
CA GLY A 35 -2.47 -0.84 -11.99
C GLY A 35 -1.58 -1.92 -12.57
N ILE A 36 -1.57 -3.09 -11.93
CA ILE A 36 -0.79 -4.25 -12.36
C ILE A 36 -1.73 -5.38 -12.74
N LEU A 37 -1.60 -5.85 -13.97
CA LEU A 37 -2.36 -6.97 -14.51
C LEU A 37 -1.40 -8.11 -14.86
N LYS A 38 -1.96 -9.28 -15.15
CA LYS A 38 -1.15 -10.41 -15.61
C LYS A 38 -0.30 -9.98 -16.82
N ASP A 39 0.92 -10.48 -16.86
CA ASP A 39 1.88 -10.21 -17.93
C ASP A 39 2.38 -8.76 -18.01
N HIS A 40 2.11 -7.96 -16.98
CA HIS A 40 2.71 -6.63 -16.84
C HIS A 40 4.24 -6.75 -16.93
N ILE A 41 4.90 -5.75 -17.48
CA ILE A 41 6.36 -5.75 -17.55
C ILE A 41 6.96 -5.79 -16.14
N SER A 42 8.17 -6.35 -16.04
CA SER A 42 8.87 -6.39 -14.76
C SER A 42 9.16 -4.99 -14.28
N ILE A 43 8.87 -4.73 -13.00
CA ILE A 43 9.11 -3.43 -12.38
C ILE A 43 9.63 -3.60 -10.96
N ILE A 44 10.34 -2.58 -10.49
CA ILE A 44 10.63 -2.37 -9.09
C ILE A 44 10.24 -0.93 -8.81
N SER A 45 9.43 -0.72 -7.78
CA SER A 45 8.96 0.61 -7.43
C SER A 45 8.87 0.76 -5.91
N PHE A 46 8.86 2.01 -5.46
CA PHE A 46 8.64 2.32 -4.05
C PHE A 46 7.22 2.78 -3.85
N LEU A 47 6.66 2.47 -2.67
CA LEU A 47 5.33 2.90 -2.29
C LEU A 47 5.40 4.18 -1.47
N LYS A 48 4.42 5.05 -1.70
CA LYS A 48 4.16 6.21 -0.84
C LYS A 48 2.88 5.93 -0.03
N PRO A 49 2.56 6.73 0.97
CA PRO A 49 1.33 6.53 1.73
C PRO A 49 0.12 6.49 0.80
N GLY A 50 -0.69 5.46 0.93
CA GLY A 50 -1.84 5.27 0.06
C GLY A 50 -2.53 3.94 0.29
N ILE A 51 -3.37 3.58 -0.67
CA ILE A 51 -4.19 2.37 -0.60
C ILE A 51 -3.72 1.37 -1.66
N ILE A 52 -3.45 0.14 -1.23
CA ILE A 52 -3.28 -1.00 -2.14
C ILE A 52 -4.66 -1.64 -2.30
N THR A 53 -5.13 -1.76 -3.54
CA THR A 53 -6.39 -2.43 -3.84
C THR A 53 -6.09 -3.71 -4.59
N ILE A 54 -6.55 -4.83 -4.05
CA ILE A 54 -6.35 -6.16 -4.65
C ILE A 54 -7.70 -6.66 -5.15
N HIS A 55 -7.81 -6.87 -6.45
CA HIS A 55 -8.97 -7.51 -7.05
C HIS A 55 -8.61 -8.96 -7.34
N ALA A 56 -9.34 -9.88 -6.75
CA ALA A 56 -9.14 -11.31 -6.93
C ALA A 56 -10.49 -11.96 -7.21
N LYS A 57 -10.46 -13.18 -7.74
CA LYS A 57 -11.71 -13.91 -7.94
C LYS A 57 -12.44 -14.16 -6.63
N SER A 58 -11.69 -14.31 -5.55
CA SER A 58 -12.24 -14.48 -4.20
C SER A 58 -12.83 -13.20 -3.61
N GLY A 59 -12.61 -12.04 -4.23
CA GLY A 59 -13.15 -10.76 -3.77
C GLY A 59 -12.13 -9.64 -3.79
N GLU A 60 -12.56 -8.46 -3.35
CA GLU A 60 -11.72 -7.28 -3.29
C GLU A 60 -11.22 -7.05 -1.86
N GLU A 61 -9.96 -6.68 -1.74
CA GLU A 61 -9.37 -6.30 -0.45
C GLU A 61 -8.61 -4.99 -0.61
N LYS A 62 -8.67 -4.15 0.42
CA LYS A 62 -7.97 -2.87 0.45
C LYS A 62 -7.13 -2.75 1.71
N PHE A 63 -5.93 -2.23 1.53
CA PHE A 63 -4.97 -2.06 2.63
C PHE A 63 -4.41 -0.65 2.59
N TYR A 64 -4.31 -0.03 3.76
CA TYR A 64 -3.58 1.22 3.90
C TYR A 64 -2.11 0.90 4.15
N VAL A 65 -1.21 1.52 3.38
CA VAL A 65 0.24 1.37 3.55
C VAL A 65 0.89 2.73 3.69
N GLU A 66 2.03 2.79 4.36
CA GLU A 66 2.76 4.04 4.54
C GLU A 66 4.07 4.06 3.77
N ASP A 67 4.62 2.90 3.46
CA ASP A 67 5.86 2.76 2.70
C ASP A 67 5.96 1.36 2.12
N GLY A 68 6.97 1.11 1.35
CA GLY A 68 7.26 -0.23 0.89
C GLY A 68 8.04 -0.27 -0.42
N ILE A 69 8.42 -1.48 -0.78
CA ILE A 69 9.07 -1.79 -2.04
C ILE A 69 8.22 -2.85 -2.73
N VAL A 70 7.98 -2.64 -4.02
CA VAL A 70 7.19 -3.55 -4.83
C VAL A 70 8.04 -4.06 -5.99
N GLU A 71 8.00 -5.36 -6.21
CA GLU A 71 8.62 -5.97 -7.37
C GLU A 71 7.61 -6.85 -8.09
N PHE A 72 7.46 -6.67 -9.40
CA PHE A 72 6.66 -7.56 -10.22
C PHE A 72 7.56 -8.24 -11.23
N LYS A 73 7.54 -9.56 -11.24
CA LYS A 73 8.37 -10.37 -12.14
C LYS A 73 7.74 -11.75 -12.31
N ASN A 74 7.65 -12.21 -13.56
CA ASN A 74 7.13 -13.55 -13.87
C ASN A 74 5.75 -13.80 -13.23
N ASN A 75 4.87 -12.82 -13.35
CA ASN A 75 3.51 -12.89 -12.79
C ASN A 75 3.48 -13.13 -11.27
N ASN A 76 4.49 -12.65 -10.58
CA ASN A 76 4.54 -12.62 -9.11
C ASN A 76 4.74 -11.19 -8.65
N LEU A 77 3.81 -10.69 -7.87
CA LEU A 77 3.91 -9.37 -7.26
C LEU A 77 4.34 -9.53 -5.82
N SER A 78 5.51 -9.02 -5.48
CA SER A 78 6.03 -9.05 -4.12
C SER A 78 5.99 -7.65 -3.54
N VAL A 79 5.40 -7.51 -2.37
CA VAL A 79 5.31 -6.25 -1.63
C VAL A 79 5.98 -6.43 -0.28
N LEU A 80 6.99 -5.63 -0.01
CA LEU A 80 7.64 -5.60 1.30
C LEU A 80 7.32 -4.26 1.95
N THR A 81 6.65 -4.30 3.10
CA THR A 81 6.25 -3.10 3.82
C THR A 81 6.28 -3.34 5.33
N SER A 82 6.64 -2.33 6.08
CA SER A 82 6.61 -2.40 7.55
C SER A 82 5.31 -1.87 8.13
N SER A 83 4.51 -1.17 7.34
CA SER A 83 3.31 -0.47 7.82
C SER A 83 2.14 -0.75 6.90
N ILE A 84 1.38 -1.80 7.21
CA ILE A 84 0.21 -2.19 6.44
C ILE A 84 -0.97 -2.50 7.35
N PHE A 85 -2.16 -2.03 6.97
CA PHE A 85 -3.39 -2.21 7.73
C PHE A 85 -4.52 -2.62 6.81
N ASN A 86 -5.20 -3.73 7.16
CA ASN A 86 -6.38 -4.17 6.42
C ASN A 86 -7.55 -3.24 6.75
N LEU A 87 -8.14 -2.59 5.76
CA LEU A 87 -9.19 -1.60 5.97
C LEU A 87 -10.51 -2.20 6.48
N LYS A 88 -10.71 -3.50 6.32
CA LYS A 88 -11.88 -4.17 6.88
C LYS A 88 -11.73 -4.50 8.35
N GLU A 89 -10.49 -4.62 8.82
CA GLU A 89 -10.19 -5.06 10.18
C GLU A 89 -9.72 -3.92 11.08
N ILE A 90 -9.28 -2.81 10.50
CA ILE A 90 -8.72 -1.71 11.29
C ILE A 90 -9.82 -1.02 12.10
N GLU A 91 -9.53 -0.76 13.36
CA GLU A 91 -10.45 -0.05 14.24
C GLU A 91 -10.45 1.44 13.90
N LYS A 92 -11.62 2.07 14.03
CA LYS A 92 -11.80 3.49 13.74
C LYS A 92 -10.87 4.36 14.59
N GLY A 93 -10.70 4.00 15.86
CA GLY A 93 -9.77 4.70 16.74
C GLY A 93 -8.34 4.65 16.26
N LYS A 94 -7.92 3.54 15.63
CA LYS A 94 -6.58 3.41 15.09
C LYS A 94 -6.35 4.37 13.92
N LEU A 95 -7.34 4.52 13.04
CA LEU A 95 -7.24 5.47 11.93
C LEU A 95 -7.12 6.90 12.43
N GLN A 96 -7.88 7.25 13.46
CA GLN A 96 -7.80 8.58 14.08
C GLN A 96 -6.45 8.83 14.71
N ASP A 97 -5.89 7.82 15.39
CA ASP A 97 -4.57 7.92 16.03
C ASP A 97 -3.48 8.11 14.97
N LEU A 98 -3.56 7.38 13.86
CA LEU A 98 -2.61 7.54 12.77
C LEU A 98 -2.67 8.94 12.16
N LEU A 99 -3.87 9.47 11.97
CA LEU A 99 -4.06 10.82 11.44
C LEU A 99 -3.48 11.87 12.39
N LYS A 100 -3.77 11.74 13.66
CA LYS A 100 -3.26 12.66 14.67
C LYS A 100 -1.74 12.67 14.72
N ALA A 101 -1.13 11.49 14.70
CA ALA A 101 0.32 11.37 14.69
C ALA A 101 0.94 12.03 13.46
N ALA A 102 0.30 11.86 12.29
CA ALA A 102 0.77 12.47 11.06
C ALA A 102 0.66 14.00 11.11
N GLU A 103 -0.44 14.51 11.66
CA GLU A 103 -0.62 15.96 11.81
C GLU A 103 0.42 16.58 12.74
N GLU A 104 0.78 15.88 13.80
CA GLU A 104 1.84 16.33 14.72
C GLU A 104 3.20 16.31 14.02
N GLU A 105 3.46 15.30 13.20
CA GLU A 105 4.75 15.19 12.49
C GLU A 105 4.94 16.29 11.46
N THR A 106 3.91 16.63 10.68
CA THR A 106 4.03 17.67 9.64
C THR A 106 4.27 19.05 10.23
N ASN A 107 3.92 19.26 11.50
CA ASN A 107 4.08 20.55 12.18
C ASN A 107 5.40 20.69 12.93
N LYS A 108 6.27 19.66 12.86
CA LYS A 108 7.58 19.76 13.51
C LYS A 108 8.49 20.73 12.76
N PRO A 109 9.17 21.64 13.45
CA PRO A 109 10.01 22.64 12.76
C PRO A 109 11.23 22.08 12.05
N GLU A 110 11.72 20.89 12.46
CA GLU A 110 12.89 20.27 11.84
C GLU A 110 12.56 19.41 10.62
N ILE A 111 11.29 19.27 10.26
CA ILE A 111 10.93 18.41 9.15
C ILE A 111 11.44 18.99 7.83
N ASN A 112 12.12 18.18 7.01
CA ASN A 112 12.58 18.62 5.71
C ASN A 112 11.45 18.53 4.67
N ASP A 113 11.65 19.14 3.52
CA ASP A 113 10.61 19.21 2.46
C ASP A 113 10.16 17.85 1.96
N GLN A 114 11.08 16.91 1.79
CA GLN A 114 10.77 15.57 1.31
C GLN A 114 9.93 14.81 2.33
N SER A 115 10.32 14.85 3.59
CA SER A 115 9.57 14.18 4.66
C SER A 115 8.20 14.81 4.84
N LYS A 116 8.13 16.15 4.75
CA LYS A 116 6.87 16.86 4.86
C LYS A 116 5.91 16.47 3.72
N TYR A 117 6.42 16.34 2.50
CA TYR A 117 5.61 15.90 1.36
C TYR A 117 4.96 14.53 1.64
N LEU A 118 5.74 13.56 2.12
CA LEU A 118 5.24 12.22 2.40
C LEU A 118 4.23 12.22 3.55
N VAL A 119 4.50 12.99 4.60
CA VAL A 119 3.57 13.11 5.72
C VAL A 119 2.26 13.77 5.27
N ASP A 120 2.34 14.80 4.43
CA ASP A 120 1.14 15.47 3.92
C ASP A 120 0.31 14.52 3.03
N GLN A 121 0.97 13.65 2.25
CA GLN A 121 0.29 12.59 1.50
C GLN A 121 -0.43 11.62 2.44
N LYS A 122 0.23 11.24 3.52
CA LYS A 122 -0.34 10.36 4.55
C LYS A 122 -1.59 10.99 5.16
N ILE A 123 -1.52 12.27 5.50
CA ILE A 123 -2.66 13.00 6.06
C ILE A 123 -3.84 12.99 5.10
N GLU A 124 -3.60 13.27 3.83
CA GLU A 124 -4.65 13.30 2.82
C GLU A 124 -5.35 11.95 2.71
N VAL A 125 -4.57 10.86 2.65
CA VAL A 125 -5.13 9.50 2.56
C VAL A 125 -5.92 9.17 3.83
N LEU A 126 -5.35 9.44 5.00
CA LEU A 126 -6.00 9.12 6.27
C LEU A 126 -7.29 9.90 6.45
N LYS A 127 -7.34 11.15 6.02
CA LYS A 127 -8.58 11.94 6.06
C LYS A 127 -9.67 11.32 5.20
N SER A 128 -9.31 10.75 4.06
CA SER A 128 -10.27 10.11 3.18
C SER A 128 -10.86 8.83 3.78
N LEU A 129 -10.16 8.23 4.74
CA LEU A 129 -10.58 6.98 5.39
C LEU A 129 -11.41 7.21 6.66
N ASN A 130 -11.41 8.43 7.18
CA ASN A 130 -12.14 8.77 8.43
C ASN A 130 -13.51 9.33 8.18
#